data_f56cd31bfc2238801f3851d1f7262254
#
_entry.id   f56cd31bfc2238801f3851d1f7262254
#
_cell.length_a   1.000
_cell.length_b   1.000
_cell.length_c   1.000
_cell.angle_alpha   90.00
_cell.angle_beta   90.00
_cell.angle_gamma   90.00
#
_symmetry.space_group_name_H-M   'P 1'
#
loop_
_entity.id
_entity.type
_entity.pdbx_description
1 polymer ?
#
loop_
_entity_poly.entity_id
_entity_poly.type
_entity_poly.pdbx_seq_one_letter_code
_entity_poly.pdbx_strand_id
1 'polypeptide(L)'
;MKIKEFCFLALLLAAILVLSVVVWKLDTQYKQNEVVAMPVEDALKPDTKKEEPQGVAVIPEEKPDYYVLDVVATAYWTMDPVDASGTGLAADGKPAVPYKTIAVDPNVIPMQSEVYVPDIGWCIAHDTGGAIKGNKIDIAMDSKEAAYQWGRRIVRVKIKHS
;
A
#
# COMPACT_ATOMS: atom_id res chain seq x y z
N MET A 1 21.83 49.24 1.75
CA MET A 1 22.27 47.85 1.53
C MET A 1 21.96 46.89 2.70
N LYS A 2 21.43 47.35 3.82
CA LYS A 2 21.24 46.54 5.04
C LYS A 2 19.83 45.96 5.24
N ILE A 3 18.78 46.47 4.57
CA ILE A 3 17.41 46.04 4.78
C ILE A 3 17.07 44.73 4.02
N LYS A 4 17.66 44.53 2.84
CA LYS A 4 17.44 43.30 2.05
C LYS A 4 18.05 42.06 2.68
N GLU A 5 19.21 42.20 3.33
CA GLU A 5 19.88 41.12 4.04
C GLU A 5 19.10 40.69 5.30
N PHE A 6 18.46 41.66 5.98
CA PHE A 6 17.66 41.41 7.16
C PHE A 6 16.36 40.67 6.82
N CYS A 7 15.72 41.01 5.71
CA CYS A 7 14.54 40.29 5.22
C CYS A 7 14.87 38.86 4.79
N PHE A 8 16.03 38.65 4.16
CA PHE A 8 16.47 37.32 3.74
C PHE A 8 16.77 36.42 4.94
N LEU A 9 17.42 36.95 5.97
CA LEU A 9 17.71 36.22 7.19
C LEU A 9 16.43 35.87 7.97
N ALA A 10 15.43 36.76 8.03
CA ALA A 10 14.14 36.52 8.66
C ALA A 10 13.35 35.43 7.94
N LEU A 11 13.34 35.40 6.60
CA LEU A 11 12.73 34.36 5.80
C LEU A 11 13.41 33.00 5.98
N LEU A 12 14.73 32.97 6.08
CA LEU A 12 15.51 31.77 6.33
C LEU A 12 15.19 31.17 7.71
N LEU A 13 15.12 32.02 8.73
CA LEU A 13 14.73 31.58 10.09
C LEU A 13 13.30 31.07 10.16
N ALA A 14 12.37 31.70 9.46
CA ALA A 14 10.98 31.22 9.37
C ALA A 14 10.89 29.85 8.68
N ALA A 15 11.65 29.63 7.61
CA ALA A 15 11.71 28.35 6.91
C ALA A 15 12.28 27.23 7.80
N ILE A 16 13.32 27.52 8.59
CA ILE A 16 13.91 26.57 9.54
C ILE A 16 12.92 26.20 10.64
N LEU A 17 12.15 27.16 11.16
CA LEU A 17 11.12 26.90 12.16
C LEU A 17 9.98 26.01 11.60
N VAL A 18 9.55 26.26 10.38
CA VAL A 18 8.53 25.41 9.74
C VAL A 18 9.04 23.98 9.53
N LEU A 19 10.29 23.84 9.06
CA LEU A 19 10.90 22.51 8.89
C LEU A 19 11.03 21.77 10.22
N SER A 20 11.43 22.46 11.30
CA SER A 20 11.55 21.82 12.61
C SER A 20 10.21 21.32 13.17
N VAL A 21 9.13 22.06 12.94
CA VAL A 21 7.76 21.64 13.34
C VAL A 21 7.30 20.43 12.52
N VAL A 22 7.60 20.38 11.23
CA VAL A 22 7.25 19.25 10.37
C VAL A 22 8.01 17.99 10.80
N VAL A 23 9.32 18.11 11.04
CA VAL A 23 10.15 16.98 11.51
C VAL A 23 9.66 16.49 12.88
N TRP A 24 9.33 17.39 13.81
CA TRP A 24 8.81 17.02 15.13
C TRP A 24 7.46 16.30 15.02
N LYS A 25 6.55 16.73 14.14
CA LYS A 25 5.27 16.02 13.88
C LYS A 25 5.48 14.62 13.31
N LEU A 26 6.42 14.46 12.37
CA LEU A 26 6.75 13.16 11.79
C LEU A 26 7.35 12.20 12.83
N ASP A 27 8.26 12.70 13.69
CA ASP A 27 8.85 11.89 14.77
C ASP A 27 7.81 11.47 15.82
N THR A 28 6.86 12.35 16.14
CA THR A 28 5.76 12.04 17.07
C THR A 28 4.80 10.99 16.49
N GLN A 29 4.52 11.07 15.19
CA GLN A 29 3.70 10.09 14.48
C GLN A 29 4.40 8.73 14.41
N TYR A 30 5.71 8.71 14.18
CA TYR A 30 6.51 7.49 14.16
C TYR A 30 6.52 6.79 15.53
N LYS A 31 6.69 7.54 16.62
CA LYS A 31 6.68 7.01 17.99
C LYS A 31 5.33 6.47 18.44
N GLN A 32 4.22 6.99 17.92
CA GLN A 32 2.88 6.45 18.22
C GLN A 32 2.62 5.09 17.55
N ASN A 33 3.31 4.78 16.45
CA ASN A 33 3.19 3.48 15.78
C ASN A 33 4.10 2.39 16.38
N GLU A 34 5.02 2.74 17.28
CA GLU A 34 5.98 1.81 17.88
C GLU A 34 5.55 1.24 19.24
N VAL A 35 4.38 1.66 19.76
CA VAL A 35 3.86 1.19 21.07
C VAL A 35 2.89 0.02 20.87
N VAL A 36 3.31 -1.06 20.22
CA VAL A 36 2.73 -2.41 20.42
C VAL A 36 3.81 -3.47 20.26
N ALA A 37 4.81 -3.41 21.11
CA ALA A 37 5.66 -4.58 21.38
C ALA A 37 5.90 -4.63 22.90
N MET A 38 5.00 -5.28 23.62
CA MET A 38 5.24 -5.62 25.01
C MET A 38 6.23 -6.79 25.08
N PRO A 39 7.31 -6.69 25.86
CA PRO A 39 8.18 -7.83 26.12
C PRO A 39 7.45 -8.84 27.00
N VAL A 40 7.36 -10.06 26.51
CA VAL A 40 6.94 -11.22 27.31
C VAL A 40 8.19 -11.77 27.99
N GLU A 41 8.55 -11.23 29.14
CA GLU A 41 9.51 -11.91 30.03
C GLU A 41 9.21 -11.48 31.49
N ASP A 42 8.74 -12.40 32.22
CA ASP A 42 8.83 -12.64 33.66
C ASP A 42 7.47 -12.94 34.31
N ALA A 43 7.08 -14.20 34.35
CA ALA A 43 6.21 -14.75 35.37
C ALA A 43 6.32 -16.29 35.39
N LEU A 44 7.45 -16.81 35.85
CA LEU A 44 7.54 -18.20 36.29
C LEU A 44 7.73 -18.21 37.83
N LYS A 45 6.65 -18.25 38.59
CA LYS A 45 6.61 -18.82 39.95
C LYS A 45 5.28 -19.52 40.17
N PRO A 46 5.28 -20.76 40.66
CA PRO A 46 4.08 -21.54 40.90
C PRO A 46 3.56 -21.28 42.29
N ASP A 47 2.32 -20.79 42.40
CA ASP A 47 1.54 -20.96 43.62
C ASP A 47 0.16 -21.53 43.29
N THR A 48 -0.03 -22.70 43.84
CA THR A 48 -1.20 -23.53 43.83
C THR A 48 -2.39 -22.84 44.49
N LYS A 49 -3.44 -22.50 43.73
CA LYS A 49 -4.82 -22.60 44.21
C LYS A 49 -5.77 -22.82 43.03
N LYS A 50 -6.42 -23.99 43.07
CA LYS A 50 -7.50 -24.37 42.16
C LYS A 50 -8.65 -23.39 42.29
N GLU A 51 -8.87 -22.57 41.27
CA GLU A 51 -10.16 -21.99 40.95
C GLU A 51 -10.41 -22.30 39.44
N GLU A 52 -11.49 -23.00 39.21
CA GLU A 52 -12.01 -23.39 37.90
C GLU A 52 -12.36 -22.10 37.14
N PRO A 53 -11.74 -21.74 36.01
CA PRO A 53 -12.10 -20.56 35.26
C PRO A 53 -13.41 -20.82 34.51
N GLN A 54 -14.44 -20.12 34.96
CA GLN A 54 -15.68 -19.95 34.18
C GLN A 54 -15.33 -19.46 32.79
N GLY A 55 -15.95 -20.07 31.79
CA GLY A 55 -15.70 -19.94 30.36
C GLY A 55 -15.33 -18.54 29.88
N VAL A 56 -14.07 -18.38 29.54
CA VAL A 56 -13.65 -17.32 28.62
C VAL A 56 -14.26 -17.69 27.28
N ALA A 57 -15.23 -16.89 26.84
CA ALA A 57 -15.75 -17.00 25.49
C ALA A 57 -14.55 -16.83 24.53
N VAL A 58 -14.12 -17.92 23.92
CA VAL A 58 -13.15 -17.91 22.85
C VAL A 58 -13.84 -17.15 21.71
N ILE A 59 -13.47 -15.86 21.56
CA ILE A 59 -13.84 -15.10 20.35
C ILE A 59 -13.19 -15.88 19.21
N PRO A 60 -13.95 -16.42 18.24
CA PRO A 60 -13.36 -17.09 17.10
C PRO A 60 -12.41 -16.09 16.43
N GLU A 61 -11.14 -16.44 16.32
CA GLU A 61 -10.16 -15.68 15.53
C GLU A 61 -10.65 -15.77 14.08
N GLU A 62 -11.39 -14.75 13.63
CA GLU A 62 -11.85 -14.68 12.25
C GLU A 62 -10.62 -14.70 11.35
N LYS A 63 -10.46 -15.81 10.64
CA LYS A 63 -9.43 -15.93 9.61
C LYS A 63 -9.59 -14.74 8.65
N PRO A 64 -8.55 -13.96 8.39
CA PRO A 64 -8.68 -12.80 7.52
C PRO A 64 -9.25 -13.22 6.16
N ASP A 65 -10.23 -12.47 5.67
CA ASP A 65 -10.92 -12.70 4.38
C ASP A 65 -10.00 -12.38 3.16
N TYR A 66 -8.70 -12.46 3.36
CA TYR A 66 -7.69 -12.24 2.32
C TYR A 66 -6.41 -13.04 2.60
N TYR A 67 -5.68 -13.33 1.54
CA TYR A 67 -4.29 -13.78 1.61
C TYR A 67 -3.34 -12.69 1.11
N VAL A 68 -2.05 -12.81 1.44
CA VAL A 68 -1.02 -11.84 1.06
C VAL A 68 -0.05 -12.43 0.07
N LEU A 69 0.42 -11.59 -0.87
CA LEU A 69 1.39 -11.98 -1.89
C LEU A 69 2.38 -10.85 -2.12
N ASP A 70 3.66 -11.16 -2.19
CA ASP A 70 4.68 -10.21 -2.64
C ASP A 70 4.75 -10.27 -4.18
N VAL A 71 4.57 -9.12 -4.83
CA VAL A 71 4.52 -9.00 -6.28
C VAL A 71 5.43 -7.88 -6.77
N VAL A 72 5.91 -8.02 -7.99
CA VAL A 72 6.54 -6.91 -8.72
C VAL A 72 5.44 -6.08 -9.35
N ALA A 73 5.25 -4.86 -8.88
CA ALA A 73 4.28 -3.92 -9.41
C ALA A 73 4.95 -2.93 -10.37
N THR A 74 4.38 -2.81 -11.56
CA THR A 74 4.66 -1.77 -12.56
C THR A 74 3.38 -0.96 -12.79
N ALA A 75 3.43 0.05 -13.64
CA ALA A 75 2.27 0.83 -13.99
C ALA A 75 2.26 1.20 -15.47
N TYR A 76 1.08 1.32 -16.05
CA TYR A 76 0.87 1.74 -17.44
C TYR A 76 -0.14 2.88 -17.51
N TRP A 77 -0.05 3.66 -18.57
CA TRP A 77 -1.01 4.73 -18.85
C TRP A 77 -2.16 4.20 -19.71
N THR A 78 -3.41 4.30 -19.22
CA THR A 78 -4.61 3.74 -19.86
C THR A 78 -4.93 4.36 -21.23
N MET A 79 -4.41 5.55 -21.52
CA MET A 79 -4.64 6.29 -22.76
C MET A 79 -3.40 6.32 -23.68
N ASP A 80 -2.42 5.42 -23.42
CA ASP A 80 -1.21 5.38 -24.26
C ASP A 80 -1.58 4.94 -25.69
N PRO A 81 -1.40 5.83 -26.70
CA PRO A 81 -1.69 5.49 -28.08
C PRO A 81 -0.73 4.45 -28.69
N VAL A 82 0.36 4.13 -27.98
CA VAL A 82 1.39 3.15 -28.36
C VAL A 82 1.16 1.79 -27.69
N ASP A 83 0.25 1.75 -26.71
CA ASP A 83 -0.19 0.49 -26.13
C ASP A 83 -0.78 -0.42 -27.21
N ALA A 84 -0.32 -1.66 -27.25
CA ALA A 84 -0.62 -2.63 -28.32
C ALA A 84 -2.11 -2.91 -28.53
N SER A 85 -2.97 -2.55 -27.58
CA SER A 85 -4.43 -2.65 -27.71
C SER A 85 -5.07 -1.39 -28.29
N GLY A 86 -4.52 -0.19 -28.03
CA GLY A 86 -5.02 1.10 -28.53
C GLY A 86 -6.48 1.43 -28.17
N THR A 87 -7.14 0.56 -27.42
CA THR A 87 -8.59 0.61 -27.16
C THR A 87 -8.94 1.19 -25.80
N GLY A 88 -7.98 1.26 -24.86
CA GLY A 88 -8.23 1.61 -23.47
C GLY A 88 -9.13 0.58 -22.73
N LEU A 89 -9.30 -0.60 -23.33
CA LEU A 89 -10.10 -1.68 -22.76
C LEU A 89 -9.18 -2.69 -22.07
N ALA A 90 -9.61 -3.17 -20.91
CA ALA A 90 -9.00 -4.28 -20.22
C ALA A 90 -9.34 -5.62 -20.92
N ALA A 91 -8.69 -6.72 -20.51
CA ALA A 91 -8.85 -8.03 -21.12
C ALA A 91 -10.29 -8.58 -21.04
N ASP A 92 -11.10 -8.10 -20.09
CA ASP A 92 -12.52 -8.45 -19.96
C ASP A 92 -13.45 -7.59 -20.86
N GLY A 93 -12.88 -6.72 -21.71
CA GLY A 93 -13.61 -5.86 -22.64
C GLY A 93 -14.22 -4.59 -22.00
N LYS A 94 -13.98 -4.34 -20.72
CA LYS A 94 -14.42 -3.12 -20.06
C LYS A 94 -13.33 -2.05 -20.10
N PRO A 95 -13.68 -0.76 -19.97
CA PRO A 95 -12.68 0.29 -19.87
C PRO A 95 -11.72 0.07 -18.70
N ALA A 96 -10.43 0.22 -18.94
CA ALA A 96 -9.43 0.25 -17.88
C ALA A 96 -9.59 1.56 -17.09
N VAL A 97 -9.87 1.43 -15.80
CA VAL A 97 -10.09 2.57 -14.89
C VAL A 97 -8.80 2.86 -14.13
N PRO A 98 -8.23 4.09 -14.25
CA PRO A 98 -7.03 4.47 -13.51
C PRO A 98 -7.17 4.22 -12.00
N TYR A 99 -6.11 3.71 -11.36
CA TYR A 99 -6.04 3.38 -9.93
C TYR A 99 -7.07 2.34 -9.45
N LYS A 100 -7.76 1.67 -10.38
CA LYS A 100 -8.77 0.63 -10.08
C LYS A 100 -8.56 -0.65 -10.87
N THR A 101 -8.01 -0.55 -12.07
CA THR A 101 -7.70 -1.70 -12.91
C THR A 101 -6.26 -2.13 -12.67
N ILE A 102 -6.07 -3.43 -12.52
CA ILE A 102 -4.73 -4.04 -12.58
C ILE A 102 -4.73 -5.20 -13.58
N ALA A 103 -3.63 -5.28 -14.33
CA ALA A 103 -3.30 -6.44 -15.12
C ALA A 103 -2.55 -7.46 -14.24
N VAL A 104 -2.88 -8.73 -14.40
CA VAL A 104 -2.34 -9.84 -13.60
C VAL A 104 -2.03 -11.06 -14.47
N ASP A 105 -1.32 -12.04 -13.90
CA ASP A 105 -1.31 -13.41 -14.42
C ASP A 105 -2.50 -14.18 -13.80
N PRO A 106 -3.49 -14.62 -14.61
CA PRO A 106 -4.66 -15.34 -14.10
C PRO A 106 -4.34 -16.66 -13.41
N ASN A 107 -3.15 -17.23 -13.65
CA ASN A 107 -2.69 -18.44 -12.95
C ASN A 107 -2.22 -18.17 -11.52
N VAL A 108 -1.98 -16.90 -11.16
CA VAL A 108 -1.50 -16.48 -9.84
C VAL A 108 -2.57 -15.69 -9.08
N ILE A 109 -3.17 -14.72 -9.75
CA ILE A 109 -4.26 -13.91 -9.20
C ILE A 109 -5.47 -14.12 -10.12
N PRO A 110 -6.54 -14.79 -9.66
CA PRO A 110 -7.72 -15.02 -10.48
C PRO A 110 -8.32 -13.72 -11.00
N MET A 111 -8.85 -13.78 -12.23
CA MET A 111 -9.58 -12.63 -12.79
C MET A 111 -10.77 -12.26 -11.90
N GLN A 112 -11.09 -10.98 -11.82
CA GLN A 112 -12.12 -10.38 -10.96
C GLN A 112 -11.79 -10.38 -9.46
N SER A 113 -10.61 -10.83 -9.05
CA SER A 113 -10.18 -10.69 -7.64
C SER A 113 -10.08 -9.24 -7.23
N GLU A 114 -10.52 -8.93 -6.00
CA GLU A 114 -10.24 -7.67 -5.35
C GLU A 114 -8.85 -7.71 -4.71
N VAL A 115 -7.98 -6.77 -5.11
CA VAL A 115 -6.59 -6.72 -4.71
C VAL A 115 -6.29 -5.37 -4.08
N TYR A 116 -5.88 -5.35 -2.82
CA TYR A 116 -5.40 -4.14 -2.17
C TYR A 116 -3.92 -3.93 -2.48
N VAL A 117 -3.61 -2.82 -3.14
CA VAL A 117 -2.24 -2.40 -3.46
C VAL A 117 -1.88 -1.24 -2.54
N PRO A 118 -0.77 -1.30 -1.77
CA PRO A 118 -0.29 -0.16 -0.97
C PRO A 118 -0.16 1.10 -1.82
N ASP A 119 -0.47 2.26 -1.25
CA ASP A 119 -0.44 3.60 -1.89
C ASP A 119 -1.48 3.82 -3.02
N ILE A 120 -2.20 2.77 -3.45
CA ILE A 120 -3.26 2.84 -4.49
C ILE A 120 -4.64 2.56 -3.88
N GLY A 121 -4.74 1.52 -3.04
CA GLY A 121 -6.02 1.06 -2.47
C GLY A 121 -6.54 -0.21 -3.15
N TRP A 122 -7.86 -0.42 -3.07
CA TRP A 122 -8.53 -1.58 -3.67
C TRP A 122 -8.66 -1.43 -5.18
N CYS A 123 -8.18 -2.45 -5.89
CA CYS A 123 -8.21 -2.60 -7.34
C CYS A 123 -8.92 -3.89 -7.72
N ILE A 124 -9.29 -4.01 -8.99
CA ILE A 124 -9.88 -5.21 -9.58
C ILE A 124 -8.91 -5.79 -10.62
N ALA A 125 -8.66 -7.09 -10.52
CA ALA A 125 -7.85 -7.84 -11.48
C ALA A 125 -8.70 -8.20 -12.71
N HIS A 126 -8.87 -7.27 -13.65
CA HIS A 126 -9.68 -7.54 -14.86
C HIS A 126 -8.92 -7.29 -16.17
N ASP A 127 -7.60 -7.08 -16.07
CA ASP A 127 -6.74 -6.97 -17.22
C ASP A 127 -5.61 -8.01 -17.21
N THR A 128 -5.00 -8.23 -18.37
CA THR A 128 -3.86 -9.13 -18.55
C THR A 128 -2.86 -8.52 -19.52
N GLY A 129 -1.59 -8.91 -19.39
CA GLY A 129 -0.55 -8.47 -20.32
C GLY A 129 0.39 -9.61 -20.70
N GLY A 130 0.90 -9.61 -21.94
CA GLY A 130 1.84 -10.60 -22.39
C GLY A 130 3.12 -10.66 -21.53
N ALA A 131 3.55 -9.52 -20.98
CA ALA A 131 4.70 -9.38 -20.10
C ALA A 131 4.34 -9.52 -18.60
N ILE A 132 3.05 -9.65 -18.24
CA ILE A 132 2.57 -9.76 -16.87
C ILE A 132 2.37 -11.23 -16.55
N LYS A 133 3.43 -11.86 -16.03
CA LYS A 133 3.49 -13.31 -15.74
C LYS A 133 4.04 -13.55 -14.34
N GLY A 134 3.51 -14.61 -13.69
CA GLY A 134 3.88 -14.96 -12.31
C GLY A 134 3.44 -13.89 -11.32
N ASN A 135 4.24 -13.67 -10.27
CA ASN A 135 3.99 -12.67 -9.23
C ASN A 135 4.29 -11.25 -9.75
N LYS A 136 3.57 -10.83 -10.76
CA LYS A 136 3.70 -9.51 -11.36
C LYS A 136 2.33 -8.90 -11.59
N ILE A 137 2.20 -7.60 -11.29
CA ILE A 137 1.00 -6.81 -11.60
C ILE A 137 1.39 -5.55 -12.36
N ASP A 138 0.43 -5.00 -13.11
CA ASP A 138 0.58 -3.72 -13.82
C ASP A 138 -0.63 -2.85 -13.53
N ILE A 139 -0.39 -1.65 -12.99
CA ILE A 139 -1.44 -0.79 -12.44
C ILE A 139 -1.81 0.26 -13.47
N ALA A 140 -3.10 0.36 -13.78
CA ALA A 140 -3.62 1.40 -14.64
C ALA A 140 -3.49 2.78 -13.98
N MET A 141 -2.90 3.73 -14.71
CA MET A 141 -2.72 5.12 -14.29
C MET A 141 -3.42 6.09 -15.24
N ASP A 142 -3.72 7.29 -14.76
CA ASP A 142 -4.37 8.34 -15.52
C ASP A 142 -3.41 9.14 -16.40
N SER A 143 -2.11 9.05 -16.14
CA SER A 143 -1.09 9.79 -16.89
C SER A 143 0.20 8.99 -17.01
N LYS A 144 0.98 9.34 -18.02
CA LYS A 144 2.30 8.78 -18.26
C LYS A 144 3.27 9.16 -17.15
N GLU A 145 3.15 10.37 -16.65
CA GLU A 145 3.93 10.91 -15.54
C GLU A 145 3.70 10.09 -14.26
N ALA A 146 2.43 9.79 -13.94
CA ALA A 146 2.07 8.96 -12.79
C ALA A 146 2.64 7.54 -12.92
N ALA A 147 2.56 6.94 -14.11
CA ALA A 147 3.14 5.63 -14.38
C ALA A 147 4.68 5.62 -14.21
N TYR A 148 5.36 6.65 -14.70
CA TYR A 148 6.82 6.79 -14.49
C TYR A 148 7.21 7.03 -13.04
N GLN A 149 6.44 7.83 -12.31
CA GLN A 149 6.66 8.07 -10.87
C GLN A 149 6.45 6.81 -10.04
N TRP A 150 5.47 5.99 -10.41
CA TRP A 150 5.29 4.68 -9.78
C TRP A 150 6.50 3.79 -10.04
N GLY A 151 6.95 3.70 -11.27
CA GLY A 151 8.09 2.90 -11.68
C GLY A 151 7.88 1.40 -11.47
N ARG A 152 8.95 0.69 -11.05
CA ARG A 152 8.93 -0.74 -10.75
C ARG A 152 9.37 -0.98 -9.32
N ARG A 153 8.51 -1.63 -8.52
CA ARG A 153 8.79 -1.90 -7.11
C ARG A 153 8.19 -3.23 -6.65
N ILE A 154 8.71 -3.79 -5.57
CA ILE A 154 8.09 -4.94 -4.91
C ILE A 154 7.11 -4.39 -3.87
N VAL A 155 5.88 -4.88 -3.92
CA VAL A 155 4.82 -4.51 -2.96
C VAL A 155 4.15 -5.77 -2.43
N ARG A 156 3.69 -5.70 -1.18
CA ARG A 156 2.88 -6.75 -0.56
C ARG A 156 1.41 -6.40 -0.73
N VAL A 157 0.72 -7.16 -1.56
CA VAL A 157 -0.70 -7.00 -1.83
C VAL A 157 -1.55 -7.92 -0.95
N LYS A 158 -2.81 -7.52 -0.69
CA LYS A 158 -3.82 -8.36 -0.06
C LYS A 158 -4.87 -8.71 -1.10
N ILE A 159 -5.19 -9.98 -1.23
CA ILE A 159 -6.11 -10.50 -2.25
C ILE A 159 -7.27 -11.17 -1.51
N LYS A 160 -8.50 -10.69 -1.72
CA LYS A 160 -9.68 -11.31 -1.10
C LYS A 160 -9.85 -12.75 -1.57
N HIS A 161 -10.28 -13.60 -0.67
CA HIS A 161 -10.72 -14.93 -1.03
C HIS A 161 -12.00 -14.83 -1.89
N SER A 162 -12.02 -15.55 -3.03
CA SER A 162 -13.19 -15.66 -3.92
C SER A 162 -14.19 -16.64 -3.36
#